data_2b52c6d37a467320a7056bf59bcf8597
#
_entry.id   2b52c6d37a467320a7056bf59bcf8597
#
_cell.length_a   1.000
_cell.length_b   1.000
_cell.length_c   1.000
_cell.angle_alpha   90.00
_cell.angle_beta   90.00
_cell.angle_gamma   90.00
#
_symmetry.space_group_name_H-M   'P 1'
#
loop_
_entity.id
_entity.type
_entity.pdbx_description
1 polymer ?
#
loop_
_entity_poly.entity_id
_entity_poly.type
_entity_poly.pdbx_seq_one_letter_code
_entity_poly.pdbx_strand_id
1 'polypeptide(L)'
;VWEVVQQSENKSVIRTEIDLVNNRQLGIPCEFERHIEIERTGNTLIQNVTEIIRYIGVRTLVKDEFRLAPWSLCQFDSRVGCKVIMPSSPEGDICDLYDSSLSQRGISGENYEVNTQTDFRFQLGLGENVPWIEFVSGEDFRVKRTAGSLPAGQNYIDIADTDPAKFPSEFGVKLSIYCDPSGFMEIEACGGCADLLIPGTELSVKITTEYVVG
;
A
#
# COMPACT_ATOMS: atom_id res chain seq x y z
N VAL A 1 17.27 -14.79 -0.39
CA VAL A 1 18.02 -13.98 0.60
C VAL A 1 18.22 -12.59 0.01
N TRP A 2 17.92 -11.54 0.79
CA TRP A 2 18.15 -10.17 0.33
C TRP A 2 19.64 -9.88 0.15
N GLU A 3 19.96 -9.22 -0.96
CA GLU A 3 21.28 -8.72 -1.28
C GLU A 3 21.29 -7.19 -1.10
N VAL A 4 22.33 -6.64 -0.49
CA VAL A 4 22.56 -5.18 -0.46
C VAL A 4 23.32 -4.82 -1.73
N VAL A 5 22.63 -4.15 -2.67
CA VAL A 5 23.21 -3.73 -3.96
C VAL A 5 24.00 -2.44 -3.81
N GLN A 6 23.48 -1.51 -2.99
CA GLN A 6 24.10 -0.21 -2.72
C GLN A 6 23.76 0.23 -1.31
N GLN A 7 24.72 0.87 -0.63
CA GLN A 7 24.52 1.47 0.69
C GLN A 7 25.36 2.74 0.83
N SER A 8 24.76 3.75 1.44
CA SER A 8 25.42 4.98 1.91
C SER A 8 24.82 5.37 3.27
N GLU A 9 25.18 6.55 3.79
CA GLU A 9 24.70 7.03 5.09
C GLU A 9 23.16 7.09 5.18
N ASN A 10 22.49 7.54 4.10
CA ASN A 10 21.04 7.80 4.09
C ASN A 10 20.29 7.06 2.97
N LYS A 11 21.00 6.22 2.19
CA LYS A 11 20.41 5.48 1.07
C LYS A 11 20.80 4.01 1.10
N SER A 12 19.85 3.15 0.75
CA SER A 12 20.10 1.73 0.56
C SER A 12 19.28 1.21 -0.63
N VAL A 13 19.90 0.31 -1.41
CA VAL A 13 19.23 -0.48 -2.42
C VAL A 13 19.41 -1.95 -2.06
N ILE A 14 18.30 -2.66 -1.91
CA ILE A 14 18.29 -4.08 -1.62
C ILE A 14 17.50 -4.83 -2.68
N ARG A 15 17.90 -6.07 -2.97
CA ARG A 15 17.31 -6.89 -4.02
C ARG A 15 17.20 -8.35 -3.61
N THR A 16 16.21 -9.06 -4.15
CA THR A 16 16.09 -10.51 -4.02
C THR A 16 15.26 -11.09 -5.16
N GLU A 17 15.51 -12.34 -5.51
CA GLU A 17 14.63 -13.12 -6.39
C GLU A 17 13.65 -13.93 -5.55
N ILE A 18 12.42 -14.00 -5.98
CA ILE A 18 11.32 -14.73 -5.34
C ILE A 18 10.44 -15.39 -6.40
N ASP A 19 10.12 -16.64 -6.20
CA ASP A 19 9.06 -17.31 -6.94
C ASP A 19 7.72 -17.03 -6.23
N LEU A 20 6.97 -16.06 -6.71
CA LEU A 20 5.63 -15.82 -6.24
C LEU A 20 4.68 -16.90 -6.76
N VAL A 21 3.71 -17.28 -5.94
CA VAL A 21 2.62 -18.18 -6.34
C VAL A 21 1.31 -17.45 -6.06
N ASN A 22 0.52 -17.23 -7.10
CA ASN A 22 -0.78 -16.58 -6.91
C ASN A 22 -1.83 -17.55 -6.31
N ASN A 23 -3.01 -17.04 -5.99
CA ASN A 23 -4.10 -17.83 -5.43
C ASN A 23 -4.64 -18.95 -6.36
N ARG A 24 -4.25 -18.97 -7.64
CA ARG A 24 -4.54 -20.04 -8.63
C ARG A 24 -3.39 -21.03 -8.78
N GLN A 25 -2.40 -21.00 -7.90
CA GLN A 25 -1.22 -21.85 -7.92
C GLN A 25 -0.32 -21.65 -9.15
N LEU A 26 -0.39 -20.48 -9.79
CA LEU A 26 0.50 -20.10 -10.88
C LEU A 26 1.77 -19.48 -10.30
N GLY A 27 2.93 -20.03 -10.66
CA GLY A 27 4.23 -19.46 -10.34
C GLY A 27 4.52 -18.22 -11.18
N ILE A 28 4.95 -17.13 -10.53
CA ILE A 28 5.33 -15.86 -11.14
C ILE A 28 6.71 -15.49 -10.61
N PRO A 29 7.79 -15.94 -11.26
CA PRO A 29 9.14 -15.63 -10.82
C PRO A 29 9.44 -14.14 -11.01
N CYS A 30 9.91 -13.51 -9.94
CA CYS A 30 10.14 -12.08 -9.89
C CYS A 30 11.47 -11.75 -9.21
N GLU A 31 12.07 -10.65 -9.63
CA GLU A 31 13.07 -9.93 -8.88
C GLU A 31 12.39 -8.76 -8.15
N PHE A 32 12.63 -8.65 -6.86
CA PHE A 32 12.22 -7.52 -6.03
C PHE A 32 13.42 -6.62 -5.79
N GLU A 33 13.25 -5.32 -6.01
CA GLU A 33 14.23 -4.32 -5.68
C GLU A 33 13.56 -3.19 -4.88
N ARG A 34 14.21 -2.77 -3.79
CA ARG A 34 13.73 -1.68 -2.94
C ARG A 34 14.83 -0.65 -2.79
N HIS A 35 14.52 0.58 -3.17
CA HIS A 35 15.35 1.76 -2.92
C HIS A 35 14.79 2.50 -1.71
N ILE A 36 15.64 2.79 -0.75
CA ILE A 36 15.28 3.50 0.48
C ILE A 36 16.17 4.72 0.59
N GLU A 37 15.56 5.88 0.83
CA GLU A 37 16.27 7.12 1.17
C GLU A 37 15.63 7.73 2.41
N ILE A 38 16.44 8.16 3.36
CA ILE A 38 16.01 8.71 4.64
C ILE A 38 16.58 10.11 4.82
N GLU A 39 15.70 11.06 5.16
CA GLU A 39 16.07 12.44 5.49
C GLU A 39 15.49 12.79 6.87
N ARG A 40 16.23 13.56 7.65
CA ARG A 40 15.78 14.03 8.95
C ARG A 40 15.89 15.54 9.05
N THR A 41 14.79 16.19 9.47
CA THR A 41 14.75 17.63 9.73
C THR A 41 14.01 17.87 11.04
N GLY A 42 14.76 18.25 12.08
CA GLY A 42 14.21 18.44 13.43
C GLY A 42 13.59 17.14 13.97
N ASN A 43 12.31 17.19 14.30
CA ASN A 43 11.51 16.05 14.79
C ASN A 43 10.78 15.29 13.68
N THR A 44 11.06 15.58 12.41
CA THR A 44 10.46 14.90 11.25
C THR A 44 11.51 14.00 10.59
N LEU A 45 11.12 12.73 10.38
CA LEU A 45 11.83 11.77 9.55
C LEU A 45 11.03 11.54 8.26
N ILE A 46 11.66 11.74 7.11
CA ILE A 46 11.09 11.46 5.80
C ILE A 46 11.76 10.21 5.24
N GLN A 47 10.97 9.21 4.90
CA GLN A 47 11.41 8.00 4.23
C GLN A 47 10.81 7.95 2.83
N ASN A 48 11.67 8.02 1.82
CA ASN A 48 11.31 7.80 0.43
C ASN A 48 11.66 6.35 0.04
N VAL A 49 10.67 5.61 -0.41
CA VAL A 49 10.82 4.22 -0.85
C VAL A 49 10.34 4.08 -2.28
N THR A 50 11.15 3.40 -3.11
CA THR A 50 10.68 2.90 -4.40
C THR A 50 10.69 1.39 -4.33
N GLU A 51 9.51 0.77 -4.46
CA GLU A 51 9.35 -0.68 -4.62
C GLU A 51 9.30 -1.00 -6.09
N ILE A 52 10.07 -1.98 -6.52
CA ILE A 52 10.12 -2.46 -7.90
C ILE A 52 9.95 -3.97 -7.90
N ILE A 53 9.03 -4.46 -8.72
CA ILE A 53 8.87 -5.88 -9.03
C ILE A 53 9.17 -6.04 -10.52
N ARG A 54 10.22 -6.81 -10.84
CA ARG A 54 10.56 -7.16 -12.22
C ARG A 54 10.19 -8.60 -12.48
N TYR A 55 9.32 -8.84 -13.47
CA TYR A 55 9.00 -10.20 -13.91
C TYR A 55 10.20 -10.80 -14.65
N ILE A 56 10.72 -11.93 -14.16
CA ILE A 56 11.87 -12.65 -14.75
C ILE A 56 11.49 -14.00 -15.38
N GLY A 57 10.20 -14.30 -15.47
CA GLY A 57 9.71 -15.50 -16.14
C GLY A 57 9.98 -15.47 -17.65
N VAL A 58 9.85 -16.64 -18.29
CA VAL A 58 10.21 -16.82 -19.72
C VAL A 58 9.02 -16.72 -20.66
N ARG A 59 7.78 -16.72 -20.16
CA ARG A 59 6.57 -16.63 -20.98
C ARG A 59 5.79 -15.35 -20.69
N THR A 60 5.01 -14.87 -21.64
CA THR A 60 4.06 -13.80 -21.41
C THR A 60 2.89 -14.33 -20.58
N LEU A 61 2.48 -13.58 -19.53
CA LEU A 61 1.25 -13.77 -18.78
C LEU A 61 0.27 -12.67 -19.13
N VAL A 62 -1.01 -13.02 -19.29
CA VAL A 62 -2.10 -12.07 -19.54
C VAL A 62 -2.86 -11.78 -18.25
N LYS A 63 -3.57 -10.65 -18.21
CA LYS A 63 -4.28 -10.13 -17.03
C LYS A 63 -5.19 -11.14 -16.33
N ASP A 64 -5.76 -12.10 -17.08
CA ASP A 64 -6.63 -13.14 -16.51
C ASP A 64 -5.85 -14.25 -15.78
N GLU A 65 -4.54 -14.35 -16.00
CA GLU A 65 -3.67 -15.33 -15.35
C GLU A 65 -3.07 -14.80 -14.05
N PHE A 66 -2.93 -13.48 -13.91
CA PHE A 66 -2.25 -12.85 -12.77
C PHE A 66 -2.91 -11.54 -12.36
N ARG A 67 -2.71 -11.18 -11.10
CA ARG A 67 -2.86 -9.82 -10.57
C ARG A 67 -1.65 -9.59 -9.69
N LEU A 68 -0.79 -8.67 -10.05
CA LEU A 68 0.47 -8.39 -9.36
C LEU A 68 0.70 -6.89 -9.31
N ALA A 69 0.92 -6.38 -8.12
CA ALA A 69 1.29 -5.00 -7.89
C ALA A 69 2.25 -4.90 -6.70
N PRO A 70 3.18 -3.95 -6.67
CA PRO A 70 3.91 -3.63 -5.45
C PRO A 70 2.95 -3.17 -4.35
N TRP A 71 3.17 -3.64 -3.13
CA TRP A 71 2.35 -3.30 -1.98
C TRP A 71 3.25 -3.09 -0.77
N SER A 72 3.12 -1.94 -0.14
CA SER A 72 3.92 -1.53 1.00
C SER A 72 3.02 -1.09 2.13
N LEU A 73 3.28 -1.56 3.33
CA LEU A 73 2.49 -1.26 4.52
C LEU A 73 3.36 -0.74 5.67
N CYS A 74 2.75 0.05 6.55
CA CYS A 74 3.25 0.41 7.86
C CYS A 74 2.24 -0.04 8.91
N GLN A 75 2.69 -0.80 9.89
CA GLN A 75 1.87 -1.36 10.98
C GLN A 75 2.05 -0.55 12.26
N PHE A 76 0.96 -0.33 12.97
CA PHE A 76 0.94 0.37 14.24
C PHE A 76 -0.01 -0.29 15.22
N ASP A 77 0.27 -0.13 16.51
CA ASP A 77 -0.71 -0.44 17.56
C ASP A 77 -1.90 0.52 17.45
N SER A 78 -3.11 -0.03 17.40
CA SER A 78 -4.35 0.72 17.45
C SER A 78 -4.82 0.79 18.90
N ARG A 79 -4.95 2.01 19.42
CA ARG A 79 -5.38 2.30 20.80
C ARG A 79 -6.54 3.28 20.78
N VAL A 80 -7.16 3.47 21.93
CA VAL A 80 -8.19 4.51 22.13
C VAL A 80 -7.63 5.87 21.71
N GLY A 81 -8.33 6.55 20.81
CA GLY A 81 -7.95 7.85 20.27
C GLY A 81 -7.02 7.82 19.07
N CYS A 82 -6.56 6.63 18.64
CA CYS A 82 -5.87 6.49 17.35
C CYS A 82 -6.86 6.60 16.19
N LYS A 83 -6.45 7.29 15.14
CA LYS A 83 -7.26 7.48 13.94
C LYS A 83 -6.39 7.64 12.70
N VAL A 84 -6.99 7.44 11.53
CA VAL A 84 -6.41 7.88 10.26
C VAL A 84 -7.21 9.06 9.75
N ILE A 85 -6.50 10.06 9.25
CA ILE A 85 -7.06 11.26 8.62
C ILE A 85 -6.71 11.21 7.13
N MET A 86 -7.63 11.63 6.28
CA MET A 86 -7.41 11.84 4.84
C MET A 86 -8.24 13.03 4.37
N PRO A 87 -7.94 13.62 3.19
CA PRO A 87 -8.81 14.64 2.61
C PRO A 87 -10.22 14.09 2.40
N SER A 88 -11.23 14.94 2.53
CA SER A 88 -12.58 14.58 2.13
C SER A 88 -12.59 14.21 0.64
N SER A 89 -13.02 12.99 0.35
CA SER A 89 -13.00 12.42 -0.99
C SER A 89 -14.40 12.00 -1.41
N PRO A 90 -14.71 11.99 -2.73
CA PRO A 90 -15.97 11.46 -3.21
C PRO A 90 -16.19 10.01 -2.75
N GLU A 91 -17.42 9.63 -2.48
CA GLU A 91 -17.78 8.25 -2.11
C GLU A 91 -17.28 7.20 -3.11
N GLY A 92 -17.17 7.55 -4.40
CA GLY A 92 -16.62 6.66 -5.44
C GLY A 92 -15.12 6.36 -5.31
N ASP A 93 -14.39 7.13 -4.48
CA ASP A 93 -12.98 6.89 -4.19
C ASP A 93 -12.76 6.05 -2.92
N ILE A 94 -13.81 5.56 -2.29
CA ILE A 94 -13.75 4.78 -1.04
C ILE A 94 -14.51 3.47 -1.23
N CYS A 95 -13.86 2.36 -0.93
CA CYS A 95 -14.42 1.02 -1.03
C CYS A 95 -14.12 0.20 0.23
N ASP A 96 -15.12 -0.48 0.78
CA ASP A 96 -14.92 -1.48 1.82
C ASP A 96 -14.48 -2.80 1.17
N LEU A 97 -13.32 -3.34 1.56
CA LEU A 97 -12.75 -4.58 1.02
C LEU A 97 -13.14 -5.82 1.84
N TYR A 98 -13.57 -5.63 3.07
CA TYR A 98 -14.09 -6.66 3.99
C TYR A 98 -15.41 -6.19 4.60
N ASP A 99 -15.53 -6.21 5.93
CA ASP A 99 -16.71 -5.69 6.62
C ASP A 99 -16.84 -4.18 6.43
N SER A 100 -18.08 -3.69 6.46
CA SER A 100 -18.35 -2.27 6.26
C SER A 100 -17.73 -1.41 7.36
N SER A 101 -16.95 -0.43 6.97
CA SER A 101 -16.31 0.54 7.86
C SER A 101 -17.17 1.75 8.20
N LEU A 102 -18.42 1.82 7.75
CA LEU A 102 -19.28 3.00 7.89
C LEU A 102 -19.44 3.49 9.33
N SER A 103 -19.42 2.59 10.32
CA SER A 103 -19.49 2.96 11.75
C SER A 103 -18.19 3.55 12.30
N GLN A 104 -17.08 3.38 11.59
CA GLN A 104 -15.74 3.79 12.03
C GLN A 104 -15.28 5.09 11.35
N ARG A 105 -16.01 5.59 10.36
CA ARG A 105 -15.57 6.71 9.53
C ARG A 105 -16.60 7.83 9.46
N GLY A 106 -16.12 9.06 9.26
CA GLY A 106 -16.98 10.22 9.10
C GLY A 106 -16.21 11.49 8.74
N ILE A 107 -16.96 12.52 8.36
CA ILE A 107 -16.39 13.84 8.04
C ILE A 107 -16.15 14.59 9.36
N SER A 108 -14.94 15.13 9.50
CA SER A 108 -14.53 15.99 10.61
C SER A 108 -13.86 17.24 10.06
N GLY A 109 -14.60 18.35 10.01
CA GLY A 109 -14.14 19.57 9.34
C GLY A 109 -13.95 19.39 7.82
N GLU A 110 -12.75 19.65 7.34
CA GLU A 110 -12.37 19.48 5.93
C GLU A 110 -11.81 18.09 5.62
N ASN A 111 -11.64 17.24 6.63
CA ASN A 111 -11.04 15.93 6.50
C ASN A 111 -12.08 14.83 6.67
N TYR A 112 -11.69 13.64 6.23
CA TYR A 112 -12.35 12.39 6.55
C TYR A 112 -11.52 11.66 7.61
N GLU A 113 -12.16 11.23 8.69
CA GLU A 113 -11.51 10.53 9.79
C GLU A 113 -11.99 9.09 9.86
N VAL A 114 -11.07 8.17 10.14
CA VAL A 114 -11.32 6.75 10.36
C VAL A 114 -10.81 6.37 11.74
N ASN A 115 -11.72 5.95 12.63
CA ASN A 115 -11.33 5.39 13.92
C ASN A 115 -10.69 4.01 13.70
N THR A 116 -9.48 3.82 14.24
CA THR A 116 -8.73 2.59 14.02
C THR A 116 -8.98 1.53 15.08
N GLN A 117 -9.56 1.89 16.23
CA GLN A 117 -9.97 0.92 17.24
C GLN A 117 -11.31 0.29 16.84
N THR A 118 -11.33 -1.03 16.70
CA THR A 118 -12.49 -1.78 16.23
C THR A 118 -12.60 -3.14 16.91
N ASP A 119 -13.81 -3.71 16.92
CA ASP A 119 -14.10 -5.08 17.35
C ASP A 119 -14.38 -6.02 16.17
N PHE A 120 -14.23 -5.54 14.94
CA PHE A 120 -14.35 -6.31 13.70
C PHE A 120 -13.24 -5.95 12.70
N ARG A 121 -13.02 -6.83 11.73
CA ARG A 121 -12.04 -6.63 10.66
C ARG A 121 -12.63 -5.75 9.56
N PHE A 122 -11.96 -4.65 9.23
CA PHE A 122 -12.30 -3.86 8.05
C PHE A 122 -11.05 -3.38 7.30
N GLN A 123 -11.22 -3.11 6.04
CA GLN A 123 -10.19 -2.47 5.23
C GLN A 123 -10.84 -1.50 4.25
N LEU A 124 -10.39 -0.25 4.27
CA LEU A 124 -10.75 0.76 3.30
C LEU A 124 -9.75 0.74 2.15
N GLY A 125 -10.24 0.47 0.94
CA GLY A 125 -9.52 0.79 -0.28
C GLY A 125 -9.83 2.23 -0.70
N LEU A 126 -8.79 2.97 -1.07
CA LEU A 126 -8.87 4.37 -1.47
C LEU A 126 -8.36 4.52 -2.90
N GLY A 127 -9.16 5.17 -3.76
CA GLY A 127 -8.87 5.36 -5.18
C GLY A 127 -7.74 6.36 -5.45
N GLU A 128 -7.47 6.55 -6.74
CA GLU A 128 -6.30 7.34 -7.16
C GLU A 128 -6.39 8.82 -6.79
N ASN A 129 -7.61 9.37 -6.61
CA ASN A 129 -7.82 10.76 -6.26
C ASN A 129 -7.51 11.08 -4.79
N VAL A 130 -7.32 10.08 -3.92
CA VAL A 130 -6.90 10.30 -2.54
C VAL A 130 -5.39 10.55 -2.51
N PRO A 131 -4.94 11.78 -2.18
CA PRO A 131 -3.53 12.14 -2.32
C PRO A 131 -2.66 11.61 -1.18
N TRP A 132 -3.21 11.43 0.02
CA TRP A 132 -2.48 10.99 1.22
C TRP A 132 -3.41 10.43 2.30
N ILE A 133 -2.83 9.66 3.21
CA ILE A 133 -3.43 9.22 4.48
C ILE A 133 -2.45 9.51 5.61
N GLU A 134 -2.95 9.85 6.80
CA GLU A 134 -2.15 10.16 7.96
C GLU A 134 -2.69 9.43 9.20
N PHE A 135 -1.88 8.53 9.76
CA PHE A 135 -2.13 7.93 11.06
C PHE A 135 -1.76 8.91 12.16
N VAL A 136 -2.63 9.04 13.17
CA VAL A 136 -2.46 9.93 14.32
C VAL A 136 -2.64 9.11 15.60
N SER A 137 -1.65 9.16 16.48
CA SER A 137 -1.68 8.53 17.80
C SER A 137 -1.34 9.56 18.88
N GLY A 138 -2.38 10.03 19.57
CA GLY A 138 -2.23 11.11 20.52
C GLY A 138 -1.86 12.46 19.88
N GLU A 139 -1.18 13.30 20.64
CA GLU A 139 -0.72 14.63 20.17
C GLU A 139 0.68 14.58 19.56
N ASP A 140 1.47 13.57 19.92
CA ASP A 140 2.91 13.54 19.74
C ASP A 140 3.39 12.65 18.57
N PHE A 141 2.53 11.82 17.98
CA PHE A 141 2.95 10.91 16.92
C PHE A 141 2.02 10.92 15.72
N ARG A 142 2.59 11.21 14.55
CA ARG A 142 1.89 11.19 13.27
C ARG A 142 2.73 10.52 12.21
N VAL A 143 2.06 9.78 11.32
CA VAL A 143 2.69 9.16 10.16
C VAL A 143 1.83 9.40 8.93
N LYS A 144 2.36 10.19 8.00
CA LYS A 144 1.68 10.51 6.73
C LYS A 144 2.29 9.72 5.59
N ARG A 145 1.44 9.11 4.78
CA ARG A 145 1.86 8.39 3.57
C ARG A 145 1.25 8.98 2.32
N THR A 146 2.08 9.07 1.29
CA THR A 146 1.69 9.41 -0.08
C THR A 146 2.24 8.36 -1.05
N ALA A 147 1.49 8.06 -2.11
CA ALA A 147 1.97 7.25 -3.22
C ALA A 147 2.05 8.12 -4.48
N GLY A 148 3.11 7.95 -5.25
CA GLY A 148 3.28 8.61 -6.54
C GLY A 148 2.25 8.11 -7.57
N SER A 149 2.18 8.81 -8.71
CA SER A 149 1.38 8.36 -9.85
C SER A 149 1.93 7.07 -10.44
N LEU A 150 1.05 6.26 -11.04
CA LEU A 150 1.45 5.04 -11.71
C LEU A 150 2.30 5.31 -12.96
N PRO A 151 3.24 4.42 -13.27
CA PRO A 151 3.84 4.38 -14.60
C PRO A 151 2.79 4.17 -15.70
N ALA A 152 3.07 4.64 -16.90
CA ALA A 152 2.18 4.44 -18.05
C ALA A 152 1.93 2.95 -18.32
N GLY A 153 0.68 2.59 -18.62
CA GLY A 153 0.29 1.21 -18.92
C GLY A 153 0.06 0.33 -17.68
N GLN A 154 0.03 0.92 -16.49
CA GLN A 154 -0.34 0.24 -15.25
C GLN A 154 -1.64 0.81 -14.68
N ASN A 155 -2.42 -0.05 -14.02
CA ASN A 155 -3.68 0.32 -13.39
C ASN A 155 -3.67 -0.17 -11.93
N TYR A 156 -4.28 0.58 -11.03
CA TYR A 156 -4.54 0.09 -9.68
C TYR A 156 -5.48 -1.12 -9.73
N ILE A 157 -5.32 -2.04 -8.81
CA ILE A 157 -6.13 -3.25 -8.68
C ILE A 157 -6.68 -3.35 -7.26
N ASP A 158 -7.69 -4.18 -7.10
CA ASP A 158 -8.19 -4.61 -5.79
C ASP A 158 -7.11 -5.45 -5.09
N ILE A 159 -6.89 -5.16 -3.81
CA ILE A 159 -5.90 -5.83 -2.96
C ILE A 159 -6.52 -6.81 -1.96
N ALA A 160 -7.84 -7.00 -1.96
CA ALA A 160 -8.48 -7.95 -1.07
C ALA A 160 -8.04 -9.40 -1.37
N ASP A 161 -7.89 -10.20 -0.32
CA ASP A 161 -7.60 -11.63 -0.41
C ASP A 161 -8.86 -12.40 -0.83
N THR A 162 -9.18 -12.36 -2.10
CA THR A 162 -10.36 -13.04 -2.63
C THR A 162 -10.15 -14.53 -2.82
N ASP A 163 -11.24 -15.30 -2.67
CA ASP A 163 -11.30 -16.73 -3.03
C ASP A 163 -10.78 -16.93 -4.47
N PRO A 164 -9.93 -17.95 -4.73
CA PRO A 164 -9.41 -18.25 -6.07
C PRO A 164 -10.48 -18.41 -7.16
N ALA A 165 -11.71 -18.75 -6.79
CA ALA A 165 -12.84 -18.85 -7.70
C ALA A 165 -13.47 -17.50 -8.08
N LYS A 166 -13.12 -16.42 -7.39
CA LYS A 166 -13.62 -15.07 -7.63
C LYS A 166 -12.55 -14.23 -8.34
N PHE A 167 -12.99 -13.37 -9.23
CA PHE A 167 -12.14 -12.32 -9.76
C PHE A 167 -12.08 -11.17 -8.75
N PRO A 168 -10.93 -10.49 -8.59
CA PRO A 168 -10.84 -9.24 -7.84
C PRO A 168 -11.85 -8.23 -8.38
N SER A 169 -12.34 -7.33 -7.51
CA SER A 169 -13.18 -6.22 -7.97
C SER A 169 -12.37 -5.29 -8.91
N GLU A 170 -13.07 -4.50 -9.71
CA GLU A 170 -12.42 -3.53 -10.60
C GLU A 170 -12.05 -2.23 -9.88
N PHE A 171 -12.36 -2.12 -8.59
CA PHE A 171 -11.97 -0.95 -7.79
C PHE A 171 -10.46 -0.95 -7.61
N GLY A 172 -9.82 0.10 -8.13
CA GLY A 172 -8.38 0.26 -8.03
C GLY A 172 -7.97 0.92 -6.71
N VAL A 173 -7.13 0.24 -5.92
CA VAL A 173 -6.66 0.73 -4.63
C VAL A 173 -5.25 1.32 -4.75
N LYS A 174 -5.14 2.63 -4.46
CA LYS A 174 -3.87 3.36 -4.37
C LYS A 174 -3.32 3.39 -2.94
N LEU A 175 -4.19 3.70 -1.98
CA LEU A 175 -3.89 3.72 -0.56
C LEU A 175 -4.92 2.87 0.18
N SER A 176 -4.57 2.35 1.35
CA SER A 176 -5.49 1.53 2.12
C SER A 176 -5.28 1.70 3.62
N ILE A 177 -6.35 1.46 4.39
CA ILE A 177 -6.37 1.48 5.84
C ILE A 177 -6.95 0.15 6.29
N TYR A 178 -6.14 -0.67 6.95
CA TYR A 178 -6.57 -1.94 7.52
C TYR A 178 -6.63 -1.85 9.04
N CYS A 179 -7.68 -2.43 9.64
CA CYS A 179 -7.85 -2.53 11.09
C CYS A 179 -8.51 -3.86 11.46
N ASP A 180 -8.14 -4.39 12.61
CA ASP A 180 -8.75 -5.61 13.14
C ASP A 180 -8.87 -5.62 14.68
N PRO A 181 -9.63 -6.60 15.26
CA PRO A 181 -9.86 -6.67 16.71
C PRO A 181 -8.62 -6.98 17.55
N SER A 182 -7.51 -7.40 16.96
CA SER A 182 -6.28 -7.67 17.73
C SER A 182 -5.59 -6.41 18.24
N GLY A 183 -6.07 -5.24 17.79
CA GLY A 183 -5.57 -3.93 18.23
C GLY A 183 -4.37 -3.46 17.43
N PHE A 184 -4.20 -3.91 16.19
CA PHE A 184 -3.27 -3.30 15.25
C PHE A 184 -3.98 -2.72 14.04
N MET A 185 -3.30 -1.85 13.33
CA MET A 185 -3.76 -1.24 12.11
C MET A 185 -2.62 -1.07 11.11
N GLU A 186 -2.97 -0.89 9.85
CA GLU A 186 -2.01 -0.63 8.78
C GLU A 186 -2.46 0.56 7.95
N ILE A 187 -1.49 1.39 7.55
CA ILE A 187 -1.62 2.33 6.45
C ILE A 187 -0.77 1.83 5.30
N GLU A 188 -1.38 1.71 4.13
CA GLU A 188 -0.81 0.99 3.01
C GLU A 188 -0.73 1.88 1.77
N ALA A 189 0.20 1.53 0.88
CA ALA A 189 0.34 2.15 -0.44
C ALA A 189 0.59 1.07 -1.48
N CYS A 190 -0.17 1.13 -2.58
CA CYS A 190 -0.14 0.15 -3.65
C CYS A 190 0.40 0.79 -4.94
N GLY A 191 1.10 0.00 -5.71
CA GLY A 191 1.46 0.30 -7.09
C GLY A 191 0.43 -0.24 -8.07
N GLY A 192 0.77 -0.20 -9.34
CA GLY A 192 -0.09 -0.69 -10.40
C GLY A 192 0.25 -2.10 -10.89
N CYS A 193 -0.74 -2.68 -11.54
CA CYS A 193 -0.67 -3.93 -12.29
C CYS A 193 -0.66 -3.62 -13.79
N ALA A 194 0.17 -4.30 -14.57
CA ALA A 194 0.14 -4.24 -16.03
C ALA A 194 -0.89 -5.21 -16.60
N ASP A 195 -1.36 -4.97 -17.82
CA ASP A 195 -2.24 -5.91 -18.51
C ASP A 195 -1.50 -7.16 -19.03
N LEU A 196 -0.19 -7.04 -19.24
CA LEU A 196 0.70 -8.12 -19.67
C LEU A 196 1.97 -8.12 -18.82
N LEU A 197 2.42 -9.30 -18.40
CA LEU A 197 3.78 -9.52 -17.93
C LEU A 197 4.57 -10.21 -19.03
N ILE A 198 5.37 -9.45 -19.73
CA ILE A 198 6.41 -10.00 -20.63
C ILE A 198 7.73 -10.06 -19.84
N PRO A 199 8.69 -10.93 -20.22
CA PRO A 199 10.00 -10.96 -19.55
C PRO A 199 10.62 -9.56 -19.48
N GLY A 200 10.97 -9.12 -18.28
CA GLY A 200 11.51 -7.79 -18.00
C GLY A 200 10.49 -6.69 -17.68
N THR A 201 9.18 -7.00 -17.67
CA THR A 201 8.16 -6.02 -17.21
C THR A 201 8.45 -5.58 -15.78
N GLU A 202 8.48 -4.28 -15.56
CA GLU A 202 8.66 -3.67 -14.25
C GLU A 202 7.34 -3.04 -13.76
N LEU A 203 6.97 -3.37 -12.53
CA LEU A 203 5.88 -2.76 -11.77
C LEU A 203 6.50 -1.99 -10.62
N SER A 204 6.10 -0.73 -10.41
CA SER A 204 6.74 0.05 -9.36
C SER A 204 5.78 1.02 -8.66
N VAL A 205 6.14 1.38 -7.43
CA VAL A 205 5.50 2.45 -6.68
C VAL A 205 6.54 3.27 -5.95
N LYS A 206 6.38 4.60 -5.97
CA LYS A 206 7.15 5.53 -5.16
C LYS A 206 6.31 5.97 -3.98
N ILE A 207 6.84 5.85 -2.79
CA ILE A 207 6.14 6.12 -1.54
C ILE A 207 6.98 7.08 -0.72
N THR A 208 6.34 8.15 -0.22
CA THR A 208 6.91 9.00 0.81
C THR A 208 6.16 8.76 2.11
N THR A 209 6.89 8.48 3.18
CA THR A 209 6.36 8.35 4.53
C THR A 209 7.04 9.37 5.42
N GLU A 210 6.24 10.27 6.01
CA GLU A 210 6.69 11.30 6.93
C GLU A 210 6.30 10.89 8.37
N TYR A 211 7.29 10.75 9.24
CA TYR A 211 7.11 10.46 10.66
C TYR A 211 7.38 11.74 11.45
N VAL A 212 6.42 12.18 12.25
CA VAL A 212 6.55 13.33 13.13
C VAL A 212 6.43 12.85 14.57
N VAL A 213 7.43 13.19 15.38
CA VAL A 213 7.45 12.89 16.82
C VAL A 213 7.49 14.22 17.56
N GLY A 214 6.45 14.47 18.37
CA GLY A 214 6.31 15.70 19.18
C GLY A 214 7.24 15.77 20.38
#